data_f1eeadc962f99d513bd231b937970da5
#
_entry.id   f1eeadc962f99d513bd231b937970da5
#
_cell.length_a   1.000
_cell.length_b   1.000
_cell.length_c   1.000
_cell.angle_alpha   90.00
_cell.angle_beta   90.00
_cell.angle_gamma   90.00
#
_symmetry.space_group_name_H-M   'P 1'
#
loop_
_entity.id
_entity.type
_entity.pdbx_description
1 polymer ?
#
loop_
_entity_poly.entity_id
_entity_poly.type
_entity_poly.pdbx_seq_one_letter_code
_entity_poly.pdbx_strand_id
1 'polypeptide(L)'
;MKRLVTVLALLIGALPANGLAATTSMRFLYPSFSGTWAVPWIAKEGGYLSAEGLDVELIRVGGSTRMVAALLGGSAPLIHAGAPAAFAASVAGSDVVIIAAIGTMSPFRLMARPEIKQPADLRGKKAGITTFGSTSDQMVRLALKHFGLEPNKDVALLPMGGQPEAFAAMQSGSVQVVPMSYPLYLSAIKLGMRELIKFSDLGFEDVNGSVITTRSYLAQQRDTAMRFLRSFARGMHRYRTDKEFSKRVLAKYGKIMDDDLLEGTWQEYAPHLVKVPRPSLKAIQIFIDANYKDKIPALRPESFVDTSLVDQLERSGFIDSVYK
;
A
#
# COMPACT_ATOMS: atom_id res chain seq x y z
N MET A 1 -47.82 -73.23 6.13
CA MET A 1 -47.94 -71.79 6.20
C MET A 1 -46.51 -71.20 6.25
N LYS A 2 -45.96 -70.78 5.10
CA LYS A 2 -44.60 -70.18 4.99
C LYS A 2 -44.75 -68.65 5.00
N ARG A 3 -44.20 -67.99 5.97
CA ARG A 3 -44.15 -66.52 6.07
C ARG A 3 -42.95 -65.99 5.26
N LEU A 4 -43.25 -65.21 4.22
CA LEU A 4 -42.28 -64.52 3.42
C LEU A 4 -41.91 -63.19 4.17
N VAL A 5 -40.66 -63.00 4.53
CA VAL A 5 -40.12 -61.75 5.10
C VAL A 5 -39.47 -61.01 3.97
N THR A 6 -40.09 -59.90 3.56
CA THR A 6 -39.54 -58.99 2.57
C THR A 6 -38.59 -58.00 3.27
N VAL A 7 -37.31 -58.09 2.98
CA VAL A 7 -36.28 -57.11 3.46
C VAL A 7 -36.22 -55.95 2.49
N LEU A 8 -36.72 -54.78 2.90
CA LEU A 8 -36.63 -53.52 2.15
C LEU A 8 -35.26 -52.90 2.42
N ALA A 9 -34.36 -52.96 1.45
CA ALA A 9 -33.06 -52.28 1.52
C ALA A 9 -33.21 -50.80 1.21
N LEU A 10 -33.08 -49.94 2.22
CA LEU A 10 -32.99 -48.49 2.04
C LEU A 10 -31.60 -48.11 1.44
N LEU A 11 -31.59 -47.76 0.17
CA LEU A 11 -30.43 -47.08 -0.45
C LEU A 11 -30.42 -45.64 0.03
N ILE A 12 -29.59 -45.32 1.05
CA ILE A 12 -29.27 -43.97 1.42
C ILE A 12 -28.23 -43.47 0.41
N GLY A 13 -28.72 -42.70 -0.59
CA GLY A 13 -27.86 -42.00 -1.53
C GLY A 13 -27.05 -40.94 -0.78
N ALA A 14 -25.71 -41.17 -0.69
CA ALA A 14 -24.77 -40.14 -0.22
C ALA A 14 -24.74 -38.99 -1.22
N LEU A 15 -25.49 -37.92 -0.95
CA LEU A 15 -25.30 -36.64 -1.63
C LEU A 15 -23.86 -36.19 -1.35
N PRO A 16 -23.09 -35.77 -2.40
CA PRO A 16 -21.79 -35.16 -2.15
C PRO A 16 -22.04 -33.89 -1.33
N ALA A 17 -21.56 -33.87 -0.11
CA ALA A 17 -21.46 -32.65 0.67
C ALA A 17 -20.49 -31.75 -0.10
N ASN A 18 -21.02 -30.81 -0.89
CA ASN A 18 -20.24 -29.67 -1.36
C ASN A 18 -19.78 -28.93 -0.10
N GLY A 19 -18.63 -29.31 0.42
CA GLY A 19 -17.98 -28.64 1.51
C GLY A 19 -17.77 -27.19 1.10
N LEU A 20 -18.60 -26.29 1.63
CA LEU A 20 -18.31 -24.86 1.61
C LEU A 20 -16.92 -24.74 2.24
N ALA A 21 -15.91 -24.46 1.40
CA ALA A 21 -14.55 -24.23 1.89
C ALA A 21 -14.64 -23.16 2.97
N ALA A 22 -14.15 -23.47 4.17
CA ALA A 22 -14.26 -22.55 5.31
C ALA A 22 -13.64 -21.20 4.93
N THR A 23 -14.43 -20.15 5.09
CA THR A 23 -13.99 -18.78 4.82
C THR A 23 -12.84 -18.42 5.76
N THR A 24 -11.72 -17.97 5.21
CA THR A 24 -10.55 -17.53 6.00
C THR A 24 -10.73 -16.06 6.36
N SER A 25 -10.96 -15.77 7.65
CA SER A 25 -11.00 -14.39 8.14
C SER A 25 -9.60 -13.86 8.43
N MET A 26 -9.31 -12.63 8.00
CA MET A 26 -8.03 -11.98 8.24
C MET A 26 -8.15 -10.45 8.28
N ARG A 27 -7.21 -9.80 8.99
CA ARG A 27 -7.06 -8.35 8.95
C ARG A 27 -6.05 -7.94 7.89
N PHE A 28 -6.31 -6.79 7.27
CA PHE A 28 -5.41 -6.18 6.31
C PHE A 28 -5.29 -4.68 6.59
N LEU A 29 -4.07 -4.18 6.76
CA LEU A 29 -3.84 -2.79 7.15
C LEU A 29 -3.48 -1.92 5.94
N TYR A 30 -3.92 -0.65 5.96
CA TYR A 30 -3.56 0.37 4.99
C TYR A 30 -3.36 1.74 5.68
N PRO A 31 -2.50 2.67 5.15
CA PRO A 31 -2.04 3.80 5.95
C PRO A 31 -2.91 5.05 5.85
N SER A 32 -3.64 5.29 4.76
CA SER A 32 -4.36 6.54 4.56
C SER A 32 -5.53 6.41 3.56
N PHE A 33 -6.27 7.49 3.35
CA PHE A 33 -7.40 7.57 2.43
C PHE A 33 -7.01 7.96 0.99
N SER A 34 -5.74 7.88 0.61
CA SER A 34 -5.27 8.16 -0.75
C SER A 34 -5.66 7.03 -1.73
N GLY A 35 -5.87 7.39 -2.99
CA GLY A 35 -6.12 6.43 -4.07
C GLY A 35 -5.02 5.39 -4.29
N THR A 36 -3.78 5.65 -3.83
CA THR A 36 -2.70 4.65 -3.79
C THR A 36 -3.12 3.37 -3.07
N TRP A 37 -3.95 3.48 -2.04
CA TRP A 37 -4.35 2.37 -1.17
C TRP A 37 -5.70 1.76 -1.55
N ALA A 38 -6.28 2.17 -2.69
CA ALA A 38 -7.64 1.78 -3.07
C ALA A 38 -7.77 0.33 -3.57
N VAL A 39 -6.71 -0.31 -4.04
CA VAL A 39 -6.76 -1.65 -4.62
C VAL A 39 -7.45 -2.67 -3.71
N PRO A 40 -7.13 -2.81 -2.41
CA PRO A 40 -7.85 -3.73 -1.52
C PRO A 40 -9.32 -3.33 -1.27
N TRP A 41 -9.65 -2.03 -1.31
CA TRP A 41 -11.05 -1.57 -1.23
C TRP A 41 -11.83 -2.01 -2.47
N ILE A 42 -11.25 -1.81 -3.67
CA ILE A 42 -11.80 -2.25 -4.95
C ILE A 42 -11.95 -3.78 -4.97
N ALA A 43 -10.96 -4.52 -4.47
CA ALA A 43 -11.02 -5.97 -4.39
C ALA A 43 -12.15 -6.46 -3.46
N LYS A 44 -12.37 -5.78 -2.34
CA LYS A 44 -13.45 -6.10 -1.40
C LYS A 44 -14.82 -5.79 -2.00
N GLU A 45 -15.06 -4.57 -2.46
CA GLU A 45 -16.34 -4.15 -3.02
C GLU A 45 -16.67 -4.85 -4.36
N GLY A 46 -15.64 -5.28 -5.09
CA GLY A 46 -15.78 -6.10 -6.31
C GLY A 46 -16.10 -7.57 -6.03
N GLY A 47 -16.15 -7.97 -4.76
CA GLY A 47 -16.43 -9.35 -4.37
C GLY A 47 -15.27 -10.33 -4.64
N TYR A 48 -14.09 -9.83 -5.02
CA TYR A 48 -12.95 -10.71 -5.38
C TYR A 48 -12.37 -11.43 -4.19
N LEU A 49 -12.34 -10.79 -3.01
CA LEU A 49 -11.87 -11.43 -1.78
C LEU A 49 -12.80 -12.57 -1.36
N SER A 50 -14.12 -12.34 -1.35
CA SER A 50 -15.10 -13.38 -1.00
C SER A 50 -15.13 -14.52 -2.01
N ALA A 51 -14.95 -14.23 -3.31
CA ALA A 51 -14.84 -15.25 -4.36
C ALA A 51 -13.63 -16.18 -4.19
N GLU A 52 -12.56 -15.70 -3.55
CA GLU A 52 -11.40 -16.51 -3.16
C GLU A 52 -11.54 -17.09 -1.73
N GLY A 53 -12.74 -17.02 -1.11
CA GLY A 53 -13.00 -17.56 0.24
C GLY A 53 -12.29 -16.77 1.34
N LEU A 54 -12.06 -15.46 1.14
CA LEU A 54 -11.43 -14.58 2.13
C LEU A 54 -12.46 -13.58 2.68
N ASP A 55 -12.56 -13.52 4.01
CA ASP A 55 -13.23 -12.43 4.73
C ASP A 55 -12.16 -11.49 5.30
N VAL A 56 -12.00 -10.32 4.67
CA VAL A 56 -10.92 -9.40 5.00
C VAL A 56 -11.46 -8.15 5.68
N GLU A 57 -11.04 -7.93 6.93
CA GLU A 57 -11.25 -6.67 7.64
C GLU A 57 -10.17 -5.66 7.21
N LEU A 58 -10.57 -4.55 6.59
CA LEU A 58 -9.68 -3.49 6.15
C LEU A 58 -9.56 -2.43 7.25
N ILE A 59 -8.36 -2.26 7.83
CA ILE A 59 -8.13 -1.39 8.98
C ILE A 59 -7.11 -0.30 8.61
N ARG A 60 -7.48 0.96 8.83
CA ARG A 60 -6.55 2.08 8.66
C ARG A 60 -5.62 2.22 9.87
N VAL A 61 -4.32 2.19 9.61
CA VAL A 61 -3.27 2.45 10.61
C VAL A 61 -2.28 3.47 10.04
N GLY A 62 -2.24 4.67 10.57
CA GLY A 62 -1.35 5.74 10.10
C GLY A 62 0.13 5.41 10.32
N GLY A 63 0.93 5.60 9.23
CA GLY A 63 2.38 5.39 9.25
C GLY A 63 2.82 3.94 9.04
N SER A 64 3.62 3.72 7.98
CA SER A 64 4.08 2.38 7.58
C SER A 64 4.87 1.66 8.68
N THR A 65 5.61 2.38 9.50
CA THR A 65 6.39 1.81 10.61
C THR A 65 5.50 1.14 11.66
N ARG A 66 4.35 1.76 12.01
CA ARG A 66 3.37 1.16 12.93
C ARG A 66 2.73 -0.09 12.32
N MET A 67 2.48 -0.06 11.01
CA MET A 67 1.91 -1.21 10.30
C MET A 67 2.87 -2.39 10.27
N VAL A 68 4.17 -2.15 10.03
CA VAL A 68 5.21 -3.19 10.09
C VAL A 68 5.33 -3.75 11.51
N ALA A 69 5.26 -2.91 12.54
CA ALA A 69 5.24 -3.38 13.93
C ALA A 69 4.00 -4.26 14.22
N ALA A 70 2.81 -3.88 13.71
CA ALA A 70 1.59 -4.68 13.84
C ALA A 70 1.67 -6.01 13.08
N LEU A 71 2.30 -6.03 11.90
CA LEU A 71 2.60 -7.25 11.14
C LEU A 71 3.51 -8.20 11.93
N LEU A 72 4.63 -7.70 12.44
CA LEU A 72 5.58 -8.48 13.24
C LEU A 72 4.98 -8.96 14.57
N GLY A 73 4.06 -8.19 15.15
CA GLY A 73 3.28 -8.58 16.33
C GLY A 73 2.09 -9.53 16.03
N GLY A 74 1.91 -9.97 14.77
CA GLY A 74 0.85 -10.90 14.39
C GLY A 74 -0.56 -10.30 14.35
N SER A 75 -0.72 -8.98 14.46
CA SER A 75 -2.04 -8.32 14.44
C SER A 75 -2.70 -8.35 13.06
N ALA A 76 -1.92 -8.41 11.99
CA ALA A 76 -2.38 -8.60 10.62
C ALA A 76 -1.29 -9.34 9.82
N PRO A 77 -1.66 -10.38 9.05
CA PRO A 77 -0.68 -11.19 8.31
C PRO A 77 -0.17 -10.53 7.02
N LEU A 78 -0.94 -9.60 6.49
CA LEU A 78 -0.64 -8.84 5.28
C LEU A 78 -0.94 -7.36 5.52
N ILE A 79 -0.11 -6.48 4.94
CA ILE A 79 -0.31 -5.03 5.00
C ILE A 79 -0.06 -4.39 3.63
N HIS A 80 -0.72 -3.27 3.34
CA HIS A 80 -0.48 -2.45 2.15
C HIS A 80 0.21 -1.15 2.58
N ALA A 81 1.51 -1.07 2.43
CA ALA A 81 2.31 0.00 3.01
C ALA A 81 3.41 0.49 2.05
N GLY A 82 4.04 1.60 2.40
CA GLY A 82 5.28 2.03 1.74
C GLY A 82 6.45 1.16 2.16
N ALA A 83 7.31 0.81 1.22
CA ALA A 83 8.43 -0.10 1.40
C ALA A 83 9.53 0.34 2.39
N PRO A 84 9.83 1.64 2.63
CA PRO A 84 10.93 2.04 3.50
C PRO A 84 10.91 1.41 4.89
N ALA A 85 9.72 1.29 5.50
CA ALA A 85 9.57 0.66 6.82
C ALA A 85 9.86 -0.85 6.78
N ALA A 86 9.47 -1.53 5.69
CA ALA A 86 9.79 -2.95 5.48
C ALA A 86 11.29 -3.15 5.26
N PHE A 87 11.93 -2.27 4.48
CA PHE A 87 13.39 -2.32 4.28
C PHE A 87 14.14 -2.15 5.60
N ALA A 88 13.76 -1.16 6.41
CA ALA A 88 14.38 -0.94 7.71
C ALA A 88 14.23 -2.16 8.64
N ALA A 89 13.05 -2.76 8.69
CA ALA A 89 12.79 -3.97 9.48
C ALA A 89 13.61 -5.17 8.98
N SER A 90 13.67 -5.38 7.66
CA SER A 90 14.46 -6.47 7.06
C SER A 90 15.96 -6.30 7.31
N VAL A 91 16.50 -5.07 7.19
CA VAL A 91 17.91 -4.74 7.53
C VAL A 91 18.18 -4.97 9.01
N ALA A 92 17.20 -4.74 9.89
CA ALA A 92 17.30 -5.04 11.32
C ALA A 92 17.18 -6.55 11.65
N GLY A 93 17.10 -7.43 10.64
CA GLY A 93 17.09 -8.88 10.81
C GLY A 93 15.70 -9.51 10.94
N SER A 94 14.61 -8.76 10.71
CA SER A 94 13.28 -9.37 10.64
C SER A 94 13.07 -10.12 9.33
N ASP A 95 12.12 -11.06 9.31
CA ASP A 95 11.74 -11.84 8.13
C ASP A 95 10.69 -11.14 7.25
N VAL A 96 10.51 -9.83 7.41
CA VAL A 96 9.59 -9.01 6.60
C VAL A 96 10.00 -9.03 5.13
N VAL A 97 9.04 -9.18 4.25
CA VAL A 97 9.25 -9.30 2.80
C VAL A 97 8.11 -8.66 2.01
N ILE A 98 8.44 -8.03 0.89
CA ILE A 98 7.48 -7.49 -0.08
C ILE A 98 7.12 -8.59 -1.08
N ILE A 99 5.82 -8.83 -1.29
CA ILE A 99 5.32 -9.87 -2.20
C ILE A 99 4.61 -9.33 -3.44
N ALA A 100 4.19 -8.06 -3.41
CA ALA A 100 3.60 -7.38 -4.55
C ALA A 100 3.76 -5.87 -4.42
N ALA A 101 3.62 -5.14 -5.55
CA ALA A 101 3.57 -3.68 -5.60
C ALA A 101 2.65 -3.21 -6.74
N ILE A 102 2.04 -2.03 -6.57
CA ILE A 102 1.09 -1.50 -7.56
C ILE A 102 1.76 -0.72 -8.69
N GLY A 103 3.03 -0.33 -8.54
CA GLY A 103 3.79 0.47 -9.50
C GLY A 103 5.00 1.13 -8.89
N THR A 104 5.63 2.03 -9.65
CA THR A 104 6.87 2.74 -9.25
C THR A 104 6.72 4.26 -9.19
N MET A 105 5.54 4.79 -9.48
CA MET A 105 5.30 6.23 -9.42
C MET A 105 5.20 6.71 -7.97
N SER A 106 5.98 7.73 -7.61
CA SER A 106 5.79 8.43 -6.34
C SER A 106 4.59 9.39 -6.43
N PRO A 107 3.53 9.18 -5.63
CA PRO A 107 2.33 10.03 -5.66
C PRO A 107 2.48 11.28 -4.80
N PHE A 108 3.66 11.53 -4.25
CA PHE A 108 3.86 12.59 -3.27
C PHE A 108 4.26 13.92 -3.91
N ARG A 109 3.78 15.00 -3.29
CA ARG A 109 4.23 16.36 -3.47
C ARG A 109 4.61 16.93 -2.11
N LEU A 110 5.67 17.70 -2.05
CA LEU A 110 6.04 18.43 -0.84
C LEU A 110 5.25 19.76 -0.82
N MET A 111 4.27 19.83 0.06
CA MET A 111 3.43 20.98 0.23
C MET A 111 3.93 21.85 1.38
N ALA A 112 3.93 23.15 1.20
CA ALA A 112 4.39 24.12 2.18
C ALA A 112 3.34 25.22 2.42
N ARG A 113 3.38 25.84 3.59
CA ARG A 113 2.59 27.00 3.94
C ARG A 113 2.94 28.21 3.04
N PRO A 114 1.99 29.18 2.84
CA PRO A 114 2.17 30.29 1.91
C PRO A 114 3.40 31.18 2.16
N GLU A 115 3.83 31.28 3.42
CA GLU A 115 5.04 32.03 3.81
C GLU A 115 6.36 31.40 3.36
N ILE A 116 6.37 30.11 3.03
CA ILE A 116 7.52 29.41 2.48
C ILE A 116 7.53 29.61 0.96
N LYS A 117 8.32 30.55 0.47
CA LYS A 117 8.36 30.93 -0.95
C LYS A 117 9.41 30.14 -1.74
N GLN A 118 10.46 29.70 -1.08
CA GLN A 118 11.60 28.98 -1.65
C GLN A 118 12.16 27.97 -0.64
N PRO A 119 12.91 26.96 -1.07
CA PRO A 119 13.47 25.95 -0.17
C PRO A 119 14.31 26.49 0.98
N ALA A 120 15.05 27.60 0.78
CA ALA A 120 15.88 28.22 1.82
C ALA A 120 15.05 28.71 3.03
N ASP A 121 13.78 29.07 2.83
CA ASP A 121 12.87 29.54 3.88
C ASP A 121 12.52 28.41 4.89
N LEU A 122 12.86 27.18 4.57
CA LEU A 122 12.68 26.01 5.47
C LEU A 122 13.67 25.99 6.63
N ARG A 123 14.77 26.76 6.58
CA ARG A 123 15.75 26.80 7.69
C ARG A 123 15.08 27.25 8.99
N GLY A 124 15.30 26.47 10.07
CA GLY A 124 14.67 26.67 11.37
C GLY A 124 13.17 26.33 11.43
N LYS A 125 12.60 25.77 10.36
CA LYS A 125 11.20 25.38 10.31
C LYS A 125 11.02 23.90 10.65
N LYS A 126 9.73 23.46 10.65
CA LYS A 126 9.32 22.11 11.02
C LYS A 126 8.64 21.41 9.86
N ALA A 127 9.02 20.18 9.58
CA ALA A 127 8.40 19.30 8.62
C ALA A 127 7.54 18.25 9.32
N GLY A 128 6.28 18.09 8.91
CA GLY A 128 5.40 17.04 9.39
C GLY A 128 5.61 15.75 8.61
N ILE A 129 5.84 14.65 9.31
CA ILE A 129 5.93 13.29 8.76
C ILE A 129 4.89 12.39 9.44
N THR A 130 4.55 11.24 8.85
CA THR A 130 3.62 10.32 9.53
C THR A 130 4.29 9.63 10.72
N THR A 131 5.39 8.93 10.47
CA THR A 131 6.27 8.31 11.47
C THR A 131 7.70 8.32 10.98
N PHE A 132 8.68 8.30 11.86
CA PHE A 132 10.08 8.09 11.46
C PHE A 132 10.23 6.73 10.74
N GLY A 133 11.05 6.68 9.69
CA GLY A 133 11.26 5.50 8.86
C GLY A 133 10.11 5.18 7.88
N SER A 134 9.05 5.99 7.83
CA SER A 134 7.97 5.85 6.84
C SER A 134 8.34 6.48 5.50
N THR A 135 7.49 6.24 4.46
CA THR A 135 7.64 6.90 3.16
C THR A 135 7.65 8.42 3.27
N SER A 136 6.79 9.03 4.11
CA SER A 136 6.77 10.48 4.28
C SER A 136 8.05 11.03 4.91
N ASP A 137 8.67 10.32 5.85
CA ASP A 137 9.98 10.67 6.40
C ASP A 137 11.06 10.63 5.31
N GLN A 138 11.06 9.55 4.50
CA GLN A 138 11.98 9.44 3.38
C GLN A 138 11.81 10.58 2.37
N MET A 139 10.56 10.91 2.02
CA MET A 139 10.28 12.00 1.07
C MET A 139 10.79 13.35 1.59
N VAL A 140 10.57 13.66 2.88
CA VAL A 140 11.11 14.90 3.46
C VAL A 140 12.64 14.91 3.40
N ARG A 141 13.31 13.81 3.81
CA ARG A 141 14.76 13.72 3.78
C ARG A 141 15.32 13.87 2.36
N LEU A 142 14.68 13.24 1.37
CA LEU A 142 15.06 13.35 -0.03
C LEU A 142 14.93 14.80 -0.52
N ALA A 143 13.81 15.46 -0.23
CA ALA A 143 13.60 16.86 -0.61
C ALA A 143 14.60 17.79 0.07
N LEU A 144 14.83 17.65 1.37
CA LEU A 144 15.80 18.47 2.09
C LEU A 144 17.22 18.29 1.52
N LYS A 145 17.64 17.05 1.25
CA LYS A 145 18.93 16.78 0.59
C LYS A 145 19.01 17.43 -0.80
N HIS A 146 17.94 17.36 -1.60
CA HIS A 146 17.86 18.03 -2.91
C HIS A 146 17.98 19.56 -2.79
N PHE A 147 17.48 20.14 -1.70
CA PHE A 147 17.55 21.58 -1.41
C PHE A 147 18.87 22.00 -0.71
N GLY A 148 19.79 21.08 -0.42
CA GLY A 148 21.02 21.37 0.34
C GLY A 148 20.74 21.69 1.81
N LEU A 149 19.70 21.09 2.39
CA LEU A 149 19.31 21.24 3.80
C LEU A 149 19.49 19.91 4.55
N GLU A 150 19.90 20.00 5.82
CA GLU A 150 20.12 18.84 6.68
C GLU A 150 18.88 18.55 7.56
N PRO A 151 18.28 17.33 7.46
CA PRO A 151 17.20 16.92 8.37
C PRO A 151 17.62 16.95 9.84
N ASN A 152 16.76 17.46 10.71
CA ASN A 152 16.94 17.64 12.14
C ASN A 152 18.03 18.64 12.56
N LYS A 153 18.75 19.23 11.61
CA LYS A 153 19.67 20.34 11.85
C LYS A 153 19.09 21.65 11.30
N ASP A 154 18.82 21.69 10.01
CA ASP A 154 18.21 22.86 9.35
C ASP A 154 16.68 22.86 9.48
N VAL A 155 16.04 21.66 9.45
CA VAL A 155 14.59 21.48 9.49
C VAL A 155 14.24 20.37 10.47
N ALA A 156 13.48 20.68 11.51
CA ALA A 156 13.04 19.67 12.49
C ALA A 156 11.95 18.78 11.91
N LEU A 157 12.08 17.45 12.01
CA LEU A 157 11.09 16.48 11.57
C LEU A 157 10.20 16.06 12.76
N LEU A 158 8.88 16.21 12.60
CA LEU A 158 7.91 15.92 13.65
C LEU A 158 6.92 14.83 13.22
N PRO A 159 6.80 13.70 13.96
CA PRO A 159 5.86 12.64 13.66
C PRO A 159 4.43 13.05 14.04
N MET A 160 3.53 13.12 13.04
CA MET A 160 2.13 13.53 13.20
C MET A 160 1.15 12.34 13.26
N GLY A 161 1.61 11.12 13.00
CA GLY A 161 0.78 9.91 13.04
C GLY A 161 0.19 9.48 11.69
N GLY A 162 -0.34 10.40 10.89
CA GLY A 162 -0.91 10.14 9.56
C GLY A 162 -0.87 11.36 8.66
N GLN A 163 -1.21 11.21 7.37
CA GLN A 163 -1.26 12.36 6.45
C GLN A 163 -2.36 13.38 6.79
N PRO A 164 -3.60 12.97 7.18
CA PRO A 164 -4.62 13.94 7.60
C PRO A 164 -4.19 14.75 8.83
N GLU A 165 -3.56 14.10 9.80
CA GLU A 165 -3.06 14.73 11.02
C GLU A 165 -1.90 15.70 10.72
N ALA A 166 -0.98 15.31 9.81
CA ALA A 166 0.09 16.19 9.34
C ALA A 166 -0.45 17.41 8.58
N PHE A 167 -1.49 17.22 7.76
CA PHE A 167 -2.16 18.34 7.07
C PHE A 167 -2.83 19.29 8.05
N ALA A 168 -3.56 18.78 9.04
CA ALA A 168 -4.15 19.62 10.09
C ALA A 168 -3.08 20.42 10.87
N ALA A 169 -1.93 19.78 11.19
CA ALA A 169 -0.81 20.45 11.81
C ALA A 169 -0.19 21.55 10.93
N MET A 170 -0.18 21.37 9.59
CA MET A 170 0.26 22.40 8.65
C MET A 170 -0.75 23.56 8.57
N GLN A 171 -2.05 23.26 8.57
CA GLN A 171 -3.10 24.30 8.59
C GLN A 171 -3.00 25.17 9.86
N SER A 172 -2.79 24.58 11.02
CA SER A 172 -2.62 25.30 12.30
C SER A 172 -1.28 26.03 12.44
N GLY A 173 -0.30 25.77 11.53
CA GLY A 173 1.03 26.35 11.62
C GLY A 173 1.99 25.61 12.54
N SER A 174 1.60 24.47 13.11
CA SER A 174 2.47 23.64 13.95
C SER A 174 3.65 23.07 13.18
N VAL A 175 3.46 22.82 11.88
CA VAL A 175 4.52 22.48 10.92
C VAL A 175 4.36 23.32 9.66
N GLN A 176 5.44 23.55 8.92
CA GLN A 176 5.43 24.44 7.76
C GLN A 176 5.45 23.69 6.42
N VAL A 177 5.86 22.42 6.43
CA VAL A 177 5.96 21.62 5.20
C VAL A 177 5.57 20.17 5.49
N VAL A 178 4.85 19.54 4.55
CA VAL A 178 4.36 18.16 4.67
C VAL A 178 4.38 17.49 3.30
N PRO A 179 4.90 16.25 3.15
CA PRO A 179 4.71 15.47 1.93
C PRO A 179 3.29 14.89 1.90
N MET A 180 2.56 15.18 0.85
CA MET A 180 1.15 14.80 0.68
C MET A 180 0.93 14.06 -0.63
N SER A 181 -0.01 13.11 -0.61
CA SER A 181 -0.54 12.46 -1.82
C SER A 181 -1.93 13.02 -2.16
N TYR A 182 -2.40 12.76 -3.39
CA TYR A 182 -3.76 13.12 -3.80
C TYR A 182 -4.80 12.34 -2.95
N PRO A 183 -5.92 12.92 -2.56
CA PRO A 183 -6.38 14.28 -2.87
C PRO A 183 -5.90 15.37 -1.90
N LEU A 184 -5.16 15.03 -0.83
CA LEU A 184 -4.80 16.00 0.22
C LEU A 184 -3.98 17.17 -0.30
N TYR A 185 -3.03 16.96 -1.22
CA TYR A 185 -2.25 18.08 -1.75
C TYR A 185 -3.13 19.06 -2.57
N LEU A 186 -4.18 18.57 -3.27
CA LEU A 186 -5.09 19.48 -3.96
C LEU A 186 -5.93 20.29 -2.97
N SER A 187 -6.38 19.68 -1.87
CA SER A 187 -7.02 20.40 -0.78
C SER A 187 -6.08 21.46 -0.18
N ALA A 188 -4.80 21.14 -0.04
CA ALA A 188 -3.79 22.09 0.42
C ALA A 188 -3.63 23.27 -0.57
N ILE A 189 -3.58 23.01 -1.89
CA ILE A 189 -3.52 24.05 -2.93
C ILE A 189 -4.75 24.96 -2.87
N LYS A 190 -5.96 24.40 -2.74
CA LYS A 190 -7.22 25.17 -2.62
C LYS A 190 -7.21 26.10 -1.38
N LEU A 191 -6.44 25.76 -0.36
CA LEU A 191 -6.24 26.60 0.85
C LEU A 191 -5.02 27.52 0.76
N GLY A 192 -4.45 27.72 -0.43
CA GLY A 192 -3.32 28.62 -0.66
C GLY A 192 -1.94 28.08 -0.28
N MET A 193 -1.84 26.79 0.07
CA MET A 193 -0.54 26.14 0.28
C MET A 193 0.22 26.01 -1.04
N ARG A 194 1.55 25.95 -0.98
CA ARG A 194 2.43 25.93 -2.14
C ARG A 194 3.03 24.56 -2.35
N GLU A 195 3.12 24.12 -3.60
CA GLU A 195 3.94 22.97 -3.98
C GLU A 195 5.40 23.42 -4.10
N LEU A 196 6.31 22.81 -3.33
CA LEU A 196 7.74 23.05 -3.46
C LEU A 196 8.41 22.06 -4.42
N ILE A 197 7.92 20.82 -4.47
CA ILE A 197 8.44 19.78 -5.33
C ILE A 197 7.40 18.68 -5.57
N LYS A 198 7.36 18.17 -6.80
CA LYS A 198 6.67 16.94 -7.18
C LYS A 198 7.72 15.83 -7.29
N PHE A 199 7.62 14.81 -6.45
CA PHE A 199 8.68 13.79 -6.35
C PHE A 199 8.87 12.96 -7.62
N SER A 200 7.81 12.77 -8.42
CA SER A 200 7.92 12.12 -9.73
C SER A 200 8.87 12.86 -10.70
N ASP A 201 8.99 14.19 -10.57
CA ASP A 201 9.82 15.02 -11.46
C ASP A 201 11.31 14.89 -11.14
N LEU A 202 11.65 14.33 -9.96
CA LEU A 202 13.04 14.01 -9.61
C LEU A 202 13.56 12.71 -10.27
N GLY A 203 12.74 12.03 -11.10
CA GLY A 203 13.07 10.73 -11.64
C GLY A 203 13.20 9.62 -10.58
N PHE A 204 12.68 9.87 -9.38
CA PHE A 204 12.71 8.92 -8.30
C PHE A 204 11.63 7.85 -8.50
N GLU A 205 12.08 6.60 -8.71
CA GLU A 205 11.20 5.44 -8.68
C GLU A 205 10.97 5.00 -7.23
N ASP A 206 9.72 4.84 -6.84
CA ASP A 206 9.31 4.42 -5.51
C ASP A 206 8.73 3.00 -5.53
N VAL A 207 8.79 2.31 -4.43
CA VAL A 207 8.11 1.01 -4.21
C VAL A 207 6.92 1.24 -3.27
N ASN A 208 6.19 2.32 -3.53
CA ASN A 208 4.99 2.68 -2.77
C ASN A 208 3.81 1.77 -3.17
N GLY A 209 2.90 1.54 -2.23
CA GLY A 209 1.79 0.62 -2.48
C GLY A 209 2.23 -0.84 -2.55
N SER A 210 3.16 -1.23 -1.69
CA SER A 210 3.61 -2.61 -1.56
C SER A 210 2.68 -3.45 -0.68
N VAL A 211 2.43 -4.70 -1.08
CA VAL A 211 1.88 -5.74 -0.20
C VAL A 211 3.04 -6.41 0.50
N ILE A 212 3.01 -6.34 1.82
CA ILE A 212 4.10 -6.76 2.70
C ILE A 212 3.59 -7.83 3.66
N THR A 213 4.42 -8.83 3.93
CA THR A 213 4.17 -9.92 4.86
C THR A 213 5.48 -10.38 5.52
N THR A 214 5.48 -11.55 6.16
CA THR A 214 6.68 -12.21 6.66
C THR A 214 6.97 -13.51 5.89
N ARG A 215 8.23 -13.92 5.79
CA ARG A 215 8.60 -15.19 5.17
C ARG A 215 8.01 -16.38 5.94
N SER A 216 7.95 -16.28 7.27
CA SER A 216 7.31 -17.28 8.12
C SER A 216 5.81 -17.44 7.81
N TYR A 217 5.09 -16.33 7.60
CA TYR A 217 3.69 -16.42 7.16
C TYR A 217 3.55 -17.08 5.79
N LEU A 218 4.40 -16.73 4.83
CA LEU A 218 4.39 -17.36 3.50
C LEU A 218 4.66 -18.87 3.56
N ALA A 219 5.55 -19.29 4.45
CA ALA A 219 5.84 -20.73 4.63
C ALA A 219 4.63 -21.51 5.18
N GLN A 220 3.83 -20.88 6.04
CA GLN A 220 2.70 -21.52 6.71
C GLN A 220 1.36 -21.33 5.98
N GLN A 221 1.17 -20.21 5.30
CA GLN A 221 -0.12 -19.76 4.76
C GLN A 221 -0.01 -19.32 3.29
N ARG A 222 0.83 -19.99 2.51
CA ARG A 222 1.10 -19.65 1.12
C ARG A 222 -0.17 -19.59 0.26
N ASP A 223 -1.11 -20.52 0.47
CA ASP A 223 -2.38 -20.54 -0.26
C ASP A 223 -3.23 -19.30 0.06
N THR A 224 -3.32 -18.91 1.32
CA THR A 224 -4.05 -17.70 1.73
C THR A 224 -3.44 -16.45 1.10
N ALA A 225 -2.11 -16.34 1.08
CA ALA A 225 -1.41 -15.23 0.41
C ALA A 225 -1.66 -15.24 -1.11
N MET A 226 -1.69 -16.40 -1.75
CA MET A 226 -1.99 -16.54 -3.19
C MET A 226 -3.42 -16.12 -3.51
N ARG A 227 -4.42 -16.56 -2.74
CA ARG A 227 -5.82 -16.16 -2.88
C ARG A 227 -6.00 -14.65 -2.72
N PHE A 228 -5.29 -14.06 -1.76
CA PHE A 228 -5.26 -12.61 -1.60
C PHE A 228 -4.66 -11.92 -2.82
N LEU A 229 -3.53 -12.37 -3.36
CA LEU A 229 -2.89 -11.76 -4.53
C LEU A 229 -3.72 -11.90 -5.81
N ARG A 230 -4.49 -13.00 -5.99
CA ARG A 230 -5.46 -13.12 -7.08
C ARG A 230 -6.53 -12.03 -6.98
N SER A 231 -7.09 -11.84 -5.79
CA SER A 231 -8.08 -10.80 -5.52
C SER A 231 -7.51 -9.40 -5.74
N PHE A 232 -6.27 -9.19 -5.31
CA PHE A 232 -5.55 -7.93 -5.45
C PHE A 232 -5.29 -7.58 -6.92
N ALA A 233 -4.85 -8.54 -7.74
CA ALA A 233 -4.64 -8.36 -9.18
C ALA A 233 -5.94 -8.03 -9.93
N ARG A 234 -7.06 -8.71 -9.60
CA ARG A 234 -8.39 -8.36 -10.12
C ARG A 234 -8.83 -6.95 -9.68
N GLY A 235 -8.54 -6.58 -8.44
CA GLY A 235 -8.77 -5.23 -7.93
C GLY A 235 -7.98 -4.17 -8.70
N MET A 236 -6.71 -4.42 -8.99
CA MET A 236 -5.87 -3.53 -9.81
C MET A 236 -6.44 -3.35 -11.21
N HIS A 237 -6.81 -4.44 -11.87
CA HIS A 237 -7.44 -4.40 -13.19
C HIS A 237 -8.72 -3.57 -13.16
N ARG A 238 -9.64 -3.86 -12.24
CA ARG A 238 -10.91 -3.14 -12.14
C ARG A 238 -10.73 -1.67 -11.80
N TYR A 239 -9.76 -1.31 -10.97
CA TYR A 239 -9.44 0.07 -10.67
C TYR A 239 -9.06 0.84 -11.94
N ARG A 240 -8.30 0.22 -12.87
CA ARG A 240 -7.90 0.82 -14.15
C ARG A 240 -9.03 0.95 -15.16
N THR A 241 -9.95 -0.02 -15.20
CA THR A 241 -10.89 -0.21 -16.32
C THR A 241 -12.32 0.20 -16.01
N ASP A 242 -12.72 0.23 -14.75
CA ASP A 242 -14.07 0.58 -14.32
C ASP A 242 -14.05 1.85 -13.46
N LYS A 243 -14.00 3.01 -14.14
CA LYS A 243 -13.90 4.33 -13.51
C LYS A 243 -15.07 4.59 -12.54
N GLU A 244 -16.29 4.36 -12.98
CA GLU A 244 -17.47 4.69 -12.18
C GLU A 244 -17.58 3.82 -10.92
N PHE A 245 -17.28 2.54 -11.03
CA PHE A 245 -17.18 1.67 -9.86
C PHE A 245 -16.07 2.16 -8.92
N SER A 246 -14.90 2.48 -9.46
CA SER A 246 -13.75 2.94 -8.68
C SER A 246 -14.03 4.24 -7.95
N LYS A 247 -14.71 5.21 -8.58
CA LYS A 247 -15.14 6.47 -7.95
C LYS A 247 -16.08 6.21 -6.77
N ARG A 248 -17.07 5.31 -6.92
CA ARG A 248 -17.96 4.95 -5.80
C ARG A 248 -17.19 4.34 -4.62
N VAL A 249 -16.21 3.49 -4.90
CA VAL A 249 -15.37 2.88 -3.85
C VAL A 249 -14.45 3.92 -3.20
N LEU A 250 -13.85 4.81 -3.99
CA LEU A 250 -13.06 5.93 -3.49
C LEU A 250 -13.89 6.88 -2.62
N ALA A 251 -15.13 7.17 -2.98
CA ALA A 251 -16.06 7.97 -2.16
C ALA A 251 -16.30 7.29 -0.81
N LYS A 252 -16.62 6.00 -0.81
CA LYS A 252 -16.94 5.21 0.39
C LYS A 252 -15.76 5.13 1.36
N TYR A 253 -14.60 4.69 0.89
CA TYR A 253 -13.42 4.43 1.74
C TYR A 253 -12.53 5.64 1.91
N GLY A 254 -12.37 6.45 0.86
CA GLY A 254 -11.58 7.67 0.88
C GLY A 254 -12.28 8.85 1.56
N LYS A 255 -13.60 8.70 1.82
CA LYS A 255 -14.45 9.78 2.38
C LYS A 255 -14.41 11.05 1.54
N ILE A 256 -14.33 10.89 0.22
CA ILE A 256 -14.30 11.99 -0.75
C ILE A 256 -15.72 12.22 -1.22
N MET A 257 -16.25 13.44 -1.00
CA MET A 257 -17.63 13.81 -1.37
C MET A 257 -17.69 14.68 -2.64
N ASP A 258 -16.58 15.26 -3.04
CA ASP A 258 -16.43 16.14 -4.21
C ASP A 258 -16.13 15.27 -5.44
N ASP A 259 -16.95 15.39 -6.50
CA ASP A 259 -16.83 14.55 -7.70
C ASP A 259 -15.58 14.86 -8.51
N ASP A 260 -15.12 16.12 -8.54
CA ASP A 260 -13.88 16.52 -9.20
C ASP A 260 -12.66 15.90 -8.48
N LEU A 261 -12.71 15.84 -7.14
CA LEU A 261 -11.69 15.15 -6.36
C LEU A 261 -11.69 13.64 -6.60
N LEU A 262 -12.87 13.02 -6.79
CA LEU A 262 -12.99 11.60 -7.14
C LEU A 262 -12.43 11.33 -8.53
N GLU A 263 -12.81 12.13 -9.52
CA GLU A 263 -12.30 12.04 -10.89
C GLU A 263 -10.79 12.22 -10.91
N GLY A 264 -10.27 13.27 -10.27
CA GLY A 264 -8.84 13.52 -10.18
C GLY A 264 -8.09 12.41 -9.42
N THR A 265 -8.70 11.81 -8.37
CA THR A 265 -8.09 10.67 -7.68
C THR A 265 -7.96 9.47 -8.62
N TRP A 266 -8.98 9.17 -9.39
CA TRP A 266 -8.92 8.07 -10.35
C TRP A 266 -7.87 8.34 -11.45
N GLN A 267 -7.84 9.54 -12.01
CA GLN A 267 -6.87 9.94 -13.03
C GLN A 267 -5.43 9.92 -12.53
N GLU A 268 -5.19 10.30 -11.28
CA GLU A 268 -3.84 10.31 -10.67
C GLU A 268 -3.28 8.89 -10.47
N TYR A 269 -4.13 7.90 -10.16
CA TYR A 269 -3.62 6.59 -9.74
C TYR A 269 -3.89 5.46 -10.73
N ALA A 270 -5.10 5.36 -11.25
CA ALA A 270 -5.53 4.20 -12.02
C ALA A 270 -4.67 3.92 -13.27
N PRO A 271 -4.26 4.93 -14.09
CA PRO A 271 -3.43 4.71 -15.27
C PRO A 271 -2.02 4.21 -14.95
N HIS A 272 -1.52 4.48 -13.74
CA HIS A 272 -0.15 4.15 -13.33
C HIS A 272 -0.01 2.79 -12.65
N LEU A 273 -1.13 2.09 -12.42
CA LEU A 273 -1.09 0.71 -11.91
C LEU A 273 -0.46 -0.22 -12.95
N VAL A 274 0.49 -1.03 -12.51
CA VAL A 274 1.12 -2.03 -13.39
C VAL A 274 0.17 -3.20 -13.69
N LYS A 275 0.38 -3.89 -14.83
CA LYS A 275 -0.39 -5.10 -15.14
C LYS A 275 -0.05 -6.24 -14.19
N VAL A 276 1.23 -6.48 -14.01
CA VAL A 276 1.76 -7.53 -13.11
C VAL A 276 2.23 -6.87 -11.82
N PRO A 277 1.71 -7.23 -10.64
CA PRO A 277 2.05 -6.58 -9.38
C PRO A 277 3.45 -6.96 -8.87
N ARG A 278 4.46 -6.88 -9.74
CA ARG A 278 5.85 -7.23 -9.43
C ARG A 278 6.57 -6.04 -8.79
N PRO A 279 7.21 -6.20 -7.61
CA PRO A 279 8.07 -5.17 -7.04
C PRO A 279 9.26 -4.88 -7.98
N SER A 280 9.56 -3.60 -8.17
CA SER A 280 10.69 -3.18 -9.02
C SER A 280 12.02 -3.33 -8.27
N LEU A 281 12.87 -4.27 -8.70
CA LEU A 281 14.22 -4.41 -8.15
C LEU A 281 15.07 -3.16 -8.42
N LYS A 282 14.84 -2.48 -9.54
CA LYS A 282 15.52 -1.20 -9.87
C LYS A 282 15.17 -0.12 -8.84
N ALA A 283 13.89 0.05 -8.51
CA ALA A 283 13.45 1.03 -7.51
C ALA A 283 14.03 0.70 -6.12
N ILE A 284 14.10 -0.60 -5.77
CA ILE A 284 14.72 -1.06 -4.52
C ILE A 284 16.21 -0.78 -4.52
N GLN A 285 16.92 -1.00 -5.65
CA GLN A 285 18.35 -0.69 -5.75
C GLN A 285 18.61 0.81 -5.56
N ILE A 286 17.81 1.68 -6.18
CA ILE A 286 17.88 3.15 -5.98
C ILE A 286 17.74 3.49 -4.49
N PHE A 287 16.80 2.85 -3.80
CA PHE A 287 16.62 3.06 -2.36
C PHE A 287 17.83 2.59 -1.54
N ILE A 288 18.40 1.41 -1.86
CA ILE A 288 19.60 0.88 -1.22
C ILE A 288 20.77 1.84 -1.40
N ASP A 289 21.01 2.30 -2.64
CA ASP A 289 22.11 3.21 -2.97
C ASP A 289 21.99 4.54 -2.21
N ALA A 290 20.77 5.04 -2.05
CA ALA A 290 20.53 6.31 -1.37
C ALA A 290 20.69 6.22 0.17
N ASN A 291 20.45 5.04 0.80
CA ASN A 291 20.33 4.94 2.25
C ASN A 291 21.31 3.97 2.92
N TYR A 292 21.81 2.96 2.20
CA TYR A 292 22.55 1.84 2.77
C TYR A 292 23.88 1.52 2.08
N LYS A 293 24.17 2.05 0.89
CA LYS A 293 25.36 1.71 0.09
C LYS A 293 26.65 1.78 0.91
N ASP A 294 26.84 2.85 1.66
CA ASP A 294 28.07 3.07 2.46
C ASP A 294 28.08 2.28 3.78
N LYS A 295 26.91 1.82 4.24
CA LYS A 295 26.75 1.12 5.53
C LYS A 295 26.74 -0.40 5.35
N ILE A 296 26.13 -0.90 4.29
CA ILE A 296 25.92 -2.33 4.03
C ILE A 296 26.14 -2.58 2.53
N PRO A 297 27.40 -2.59 2.04
CA PRO A 297 27.69 -2.71 0.60
C PRO A 297 27.21 -4.02 -0.06
N ALA A 298 27.03 -5.08 0.74
CA ALA A 298 26.57 -6.40 0.26
C ALA A 298 25.05 -6.53 0.11
N LEU A 299 24.28 -5.48 0.47
CA LEU A 299 22.82 -5.52 0.43
C LEU A 299 22.35 -5.64 -1.04
N ARG A 300 21.38 -6.52 -1.29
CA ARG A 300 20.82 -6.77 -2.63
C ARG A 300 19.31 -6.58 -2.62
N PRO A 301 18.70 -6.05 -3.71
CA PRO A 301 17.25 -5.86 -3.83
C PRO A 301 16.45 -7.13 -3.57
N GLU A 302 16.96 -8.27 -4.00
CA GLU A 302 16.30 -9.58 -3.86
C GLU A 302 16.10 -9.98 -2.40
N SER A 303 16.91 -9.47 -1.47
CA SER A 303 16.75 -9.76 -0.04
C SER A 303 15.44 -9.21 0.55
N PHE A 304 14.85 -8.19 -0.08
CA PHE A 304 13.64 -7.51 0.38
C PHE A 304 12.34 -8.03 -0.23
N VAL A 305 12.43 -8.92 -1.24
CA VAL A 305 11.25 -9.37 -1.99
C VAL A 305 11.12 -10.90 -1.98
N ASP A 306 9.88 -11.36 -2.15
CA ASP A 306 9.57 -12.73 -2.57
C ASP A 306 8.58 -12.65 -3.74
N THR A 307 9.08 -12.80 -4.96
CA THR A 307 8.26 -12.72 -6.17
C THR A 307 7.61 -14.04 -6.55
N SER A 308 7.86 -15.12 -5.81
CA SER A 308 7.44 -16.48 -6.16
C SER A 308 5.93 -16.64 -6.37
N LEU A 309 5.11 -15.89 -5.64
CA LEU A 309 3.65 -15.87 -5.84
C LEU A 309 3.25 -15.13 -7.13
N VAL A 310 3.88 -13.98 -7.41
CA VAL A 310 3.65 -13.23 -8.64
C VAL A 310 4.12 -14.02 -9.86
N ASP A 311 5.28 -14.68 -9.76
CA ASP A 311 5.80 -15.59 -10.80
C ASP A 311 4.82 -16.73 -11.11
N GLN A 312 4.18 -17.27 -10.07
CA GLN A 312 3.18 -18.32 -10.22
C GLN A 312 1.90 -17.78 -10.89
N LEU A 313 1.44 -16.58 -10.55
CA LEU A 313 0.30 -15.92 -11.20
C LEU A 313 0.55 -15.68 -12.70
N GLU A 314 1.74 -15.26 -13.07
CA GLU A 314 2.10 -15.08 -14.48
C GLU A 314 2.18 -16.42 -15.22
N ARG A 315 2.95 -17.39 -14.71
CA ARG A 315 3.12 -18.70 -15.35
C ARG A 315 1.83 -19.48 -15.52
N SER A 316 0.87 -19.30 -14.60
CA SER A 316 -0.46 -19.93 -14.73
C SER A 316 -1.37 -19.29 -15.77
N GLY A 317 -0.98 -18.17 -16.39
CA GLY A 317 -1.82 -17.38 -17.28
C GLY A 317 -2.93 -16.60 -16.56
N PHE A 318 -2.94 -16.61 -15.21
CA PHE A 318 -3.98 -15.92 -14.45
C PHE A 318 -4.02 -14.42 -14.75
N ILE A 319 -2.86 -13.75 -14.76
CA ILE A 319 -2.79 -12.31 -15.07
C ILE A 319 -3.40 -12.03 -16.45
N ASP A 320 -3.04 -12.79 -17.47
CA ASP A 320 -3.58 -12.60 -18.83
C ASP A 320 -5.09 -12.85 -18.88
N SER A 321 -5.61 -13.80 -18.10
CA SER A 321 -7.05 -14.05 -18.01
C SER A 321 -7.84 -12.90 -17.38
N VAL A 322 -7.22 -12.13 -16.48
CA VAL A 322 -7.81 -10.95 -15.84
C VAL A 322 -7.90 -9.77 -16.81
N TYR A 323 -6.97 -9.68 -17.79
CA TYR A 323 -6.85 -8.56 -18.73
C TYR A 323 -7.43 -8.85 -20.13
N LYS A 324 -8.09 -10.00 -20.32
CA LYS A 324 -8.90 -10.33 -21.52
C LYS A 324 -10.28 -9.75 -21.41
#